data_60ed38ab9890a83357ee51fe3b4da31e
#
_entry.id   60ed38ab9890a83357ee51fe3b4da31e
#
_cell.length_a   1.000
_cell.length_b   1.000
_cell.length_c   1.000
_cell.angle_alpha   90.00
_cell.angle_beta   90.00
_cell.angle_gamma   90.00
#
_symmetry.space_group_name_H-M   'P 1'
#
loop_
_entity.id
_entity.type
_entity.pdbx_description
1 polymer ?
#
loop_
_entity_poly.entity_id
_entity_poly.type
_entity_poly.pdbx_seq_one_letter_code
_entity_poly.pdbx_strand_id
1 'polypeptide(L)'
;DPFRATQPVVRTIETPDKANAVLVGGMTLPMSDRAPDYPAMLVAERILGGATESRMFAVVRGKLGLSYGVGTWLDEGRLDDNSTLGLYAIYAPENLDKVRAAVSAEIALALEKGYTGEEVDNAKRALLEERKSARAEDSTLAGSLVSQAFLGRTWALSGDLDRAIASVTVEQANAALRKYLKPADLATFLAGDFAK
;
A
#
# COMPACT_ATOMS: atom_id res chain seq x y z
N ASP A 1 -16.19 0.31 -13.73
CA ASP A 1 -16.80 1.55 -13.22
C ASP A 1 -15.82 2.72 -13.42
N PRO A 2 -16.31 3.90 -13.85
CA PRO A 2 -15.43 5.05 -14.00
C PRO A 2 -14.84 5.44 -12.65
N PHE A 3 -13.60 5.90 -12.66
CA PHE A 3 -12.93 6.41 -11.46
C PHE A 3 -13.77 7.48 -10.77
N ARG A 4 -13.84 7.38 -9.45
CA ARG A 4 -14.41 8.39 -8.56
C ARG A 4 -13.44 8.65 -7.43
N ALA A 5 -13.04 9.91 -7.25
CA ALA A 5 -12.19 10.30 -6.14
C ALA A 5 -12.88 9.98 -4.81
N THR A 6 -12.12 9.43 -3.89
CA THR A 6 -12.58 9.22 -2.50
C THR A 6 -12.91 10.57 -1.88
N GLN A 7 -14.04 10.64 -1.18
CA GLN A 7 -14.33 11.81 -0.35
C GLN A 7 -13.65 11.63 1.01
N PRO A 8 -12.85 12.60 1.45
CA PRO A 8 -12.20 12.51 2.74
C PRO A 8 -13.25 12.47 3.86
N VAL A 9 -13.15 11.47 4.70
CA VAL A 9 -14.03 11.29 5.86
C VAL A 9 -13.23 10.69 6.99
N VAL A 10 -13.54 11.10 8.21
CA VAL A 10 -13.06 10.44 9.43
C VAL A 10 -14.28 9.93 10.19
N ARG A 11 -14.30 8.64 10.47
CA ARG A 11 -15.37 7.98 11.26
C ARG A 11 -14.75 7.21 12.40
N THR A 12 -15.29 7.43 13.59
CA THR A 12 -14.95 6.65 14.78
C THR A 12 -16.11 5.73 15.12
N ILE A 13 -15.79 4.47 15.38
CA ILE A 13 -16.72 3.42 15.79
C ILE A 13 -16.29 2.94 17.16
N GLU A 14 -17.12 3.19 18.15
CA GLU A 14 -16.88 2.70 19.50
C GLU A 14 -17.12 1.20 19.57
N THR A 15 -16.14 0.44 20.04
CA THR A 15 -16.21 -1.01 20.22
C THR A 15 -15.77 -1.36 21.65
N PRO A 16 -16.72 -1.30 22.62
CA PRO A 16 -16.41 -1.53 24.03
C PRO A 16 -15.74 -2.88 24.28
N ASP A 17 -14.89 -2.93 25.30
CA ASP A 17 -14.19 -4.13 25.80
C ASP A 17 -13.24 -4.80 24.78
N LYS A 18 -12.86 -4.11 23.71
CA LYS A 18 -11.82 -4.59 22.79
C LYS A 18 -10.44 -4.11 23.24
N ALA A 19 -9.52 -5.06 23.39
CA ALA A 19 -8.14 -4.77 23.77
C ALA A 19 -7.36 -4.03 22.66
N ASN A 20 -7.77 -4.21 21.41
CA ASN A 20 -7.13 -3.58 20.26
C ASN A 20 -8.10 -2.64 19.55
N ALA A 21 -7.57 -1.52 19.12
CA ALA A 21 -8.18 -0.63 18.15
C ALA A 21 -7.59 -0.85 16.76
N VAL A 22 -8.32 -0.48 15.73
CA VAL A 22 -7.90 -0.56 14.34
C VAL A 22 -8.13 0.78 13.67
N LEU A 23 -7.13 1.23 12.94
CA LEU A 23 -7.24 2.30 11.95
C LEU A 23 -7.21 1.66 10.57
N VAL A 24 -8.18 1.95 9.73
CA VAL A 24 -8.18 1.61 8.31
C VAL A 24 -8.41 2.89 7.52
N GLY A 25 -7.51 3.16 6.59
CA GLY A 25 -7.63 4.29 5.67
C GLY A 25 -7.59 3.80 4.23
N GLY A 26 -8.14 4.59 3.32
CA GLY A 26 -8.09 4.26 1.91
C GLY A 26 -8.45 5.44 1.02
N MET A 27 -7.92 5.39 -0.19
CA MET A 27 -8.24 6.33 -1.25
C MET A 27 -8.23 5.62 -2.59
N THR A 28 -9.09 6.05 -3.50
CA THR A 28 -9.11 5.56 -4.88
C THR A 28 -8.08 6.30 -5.73
N LEU A 29 -7.47 5.57 -6.67
CA LEU A 29 -6.45 6.08 -7.58
C LEU A 29 -6.94 5.92 -9.03
N PRO A 30 -6.78 6.94 -9.90
CA PRO A 30 -7.08 6.84 -11.34
C PRO A 30 -5.95 6.05 -12.05
N MET A 31 -5.86 4.77 -11.76
CA MET A 31 -4.80 3.88 -12.23
C MET A 31 -5.31 2.45 -12.35
N SER A 32 -4.86 1.73 -13.36
CA SER A 32 -5.01 0.28 -13.47
C SER A 32 -3.65 -0.41 -13.44
N ASP A 33 -3.66 -1.74 -13.39
CA ASP A 33 -2.44 -2.57 -13.48
C ASP A 33 -1.71 -2.45 -14.84
N ARG A 34 -2.31 -1.77 -15.82
CA ARG A 34 -1.71 -1.46 -17.13
C ARG A 34 -1.23 -0.01 -17.26
N ALA A 35 -1.43 0.79 -16.23
CA ALA A 35 -0.95 2.16 -16.25
C ALA A 35 0.58 2.21 -16.29
N PRO A 36 1.18 3.12 -17.07
CA PRO A 36 2.65 3.24 -17.15
C PRO A 36 3.33 3.45 -15.79
N ASP A 37 2.64 4.08 -14.85
CA ASP A 37 3.16 4.39 -13.51
C ASP A 37 2.93 3.23 -12.51
N TYR A 38 2.17 2.18 -12.88
CA TYR A 38 1.83 1.10 -11.96
C TYR A 38 3.06 0.39 -11.36
N PRO A 39 4.09 0.02 -12.14
CA PRO A 39 5.30 -0.60 -11.59
C PRO A 39 6.03 0.31 -10.58
N ALA A 40 6.08 1.61 -10.87
CA ALA A 40 6.69 2.60 -9.98
C ALA A 40 5.88 2.79 -8.69
N MET A 41 4.54 2.74 -8.79
CA MET A 41 3.66 2.83 -7.62
C MET A 41 3.76 1.58 -6.74
N LEU A 42 3.90 0.37 -7.33
CA LEU A 42 4.17 -0.86 -6.56
C LEU A 42 5.45 -0.75 -5.72
N VAL A 43 6.53 -0.24 -6.34
CA VAL A 43 7.81 -0.03 -5.64
C VAL A 43 7.64 1.01 -4.53
N ALA A 44 6.96 2.12 -4.82
CA ALA A 44 6.75 3.21 -3.86
C ALA A 44 5.89 2.77 -2.67
N GLU A 45 4.82 2.02 -2.92
CA GLU A 45 3.93 1.48 -1.89
C GLU A 45 4.67 0.48 -1.00
N ARG A 46 5.47 -0.42 -1.58
CA ARG A 46 6.26 -1.38 -0.81
C ARG A 46 7.21 -0.69 0.18
N ILE A 47 7.87 0.38 -0.23
CA ILE A 47 8.78 1.13 0.65
C ILE A 47 7.99 1.84 1.76
N LEU A 48 6.82 2.40 1.44
CA LEU A 48 6.00 3.14 2.40
C LEU A 48 5.50 2.23 3.52
N GLY A 49 4.80 1.15 3.18
CA GLY A 49 4.10 0.31 4.14
C GLY A 49 3.80 -1.12 3.68
N GLY A 50 4.11 -1.48 2.43
CA GLY A 50 3.71 -2.75 1.82
C GLY A 50 4.48 -3.99 2.30
N ALA A 51 5.39 -3.84 3.25
CA ALA A 51 6.22 -4.95 3.75
C ALA A 51 6.65 -4.74 5.20
N THR A 52 7.16 -5.79 5.83
CA THR A 52 7.68 -5.73 7.21
C THR A 52 8.98 -4.94 7.33
N GLU A 53 9.71 -4.76 6.26
CA GLU A 53 10.89 -3.91 6.15
C GLU A 53 10.58 -2.46 5.70
N SER A 54 9.30 -2.11 5.54
CA SER A 54 8.85 -0.79 5.12
C SER A 54 9.10 0.29 6.18
N ARG A 55 9.13 1.55 5.74
CA ARG A 55 9.32 2.70 6.64
C ARG A 55 8.26 2.76 7.75
N MET A 56 6.99 2.60 7.38
CA MET A 56 5.88 2.63 8.35
C MET A 56 6.04 1.55 9.43
N PHE A 57 6.34 0.33 9.02
CA PHE A 57 6.54 -0.78 9.95
C PHE A 57 7.76 -0.56 10.84
N ALA A 58 8.90 -0.17 10.26
CA ALA A 58 10.14 0.07 11.00
C ALA A 58 9.99 1.18 12.06
N VAL A 59 9.26 2.26 11.73
CA VAL A 59 9.08 3.38 12.66
C VAL A 59 7.94 3.12 13.64
N VAL A 60 6.73 2.88 13.16
CA VAL A 60 5.54 2.85 14.03
C VAL A 60 5.54 1.62 14.93
N ARG A 61 5.90 0.46 14.39
CA ARG A 61 6.01 -0.78 15.18
C ARG A 61 7.39 -0.94 15.78
N GLY A 62 8.45 -0.86 14.96
CA GLY A 62 9.80 -1.21 15.38
C GLY A 62 10.40 -0.20 16.37
N LYS A 63 10.42 1.08 16.02
CA LYS A 63 11.08 2.12 16.81
C LYS A 63 10.20 2.67 17.93
N LEU A 64 8.92 2.92 17.64
CA LEU A 64 8.01 3.57 18.58
C LEU A 64 7.19 2.58 19.42
N GLY A 65 7.08 1.32 19.00
CA GLY A 65 6.31 0.29 19.71
C GLY A 65 4.82 0.59 19.84
N LEU A 66 4.26 1.40 18.93
CA LEU A 66 2.89 1.92 19.03
C LEU A 66 1.84 0.97 18.46
N SER A 67 2.25 0.01 17.64
CA SER A 67 1.32 -0.83 16.87
C SER A 67 1.77 -2.28 16.86
N TYR A 68 0.82 -3.21 16.88
CA TYR A 68 1.05 -4.63 16.64
C TYR A 68 1.30 -4.93 15.16
N GLY A 69 0.67 -4.16 14.27
CA GLY A 69 0.85 -4.24 12.85
C GLY A 69 0.41 -2.92 12.20
N VAL A 70 1.18 -2.49 11.23
CA VAL A 70 0.93 -1.27 10.46
C VAL A 70 1.46 -1.47 9.05
N GLY A 71 0.75 -0.98 8.06
CA GLY A 71 1.18 -1.10 6.69
C GLY A 71 0.23 -0.45 5.70
N THR A 72 0.60 -0.60 4.44
CA THR A 72 -0.21 -0.19 3.29
C THR A 72 -0.48 -1.39 2.38
N TRP A 73 -1.41 -1.24 1.46
CA TRP A 73 -1.62 -2.17 0.35
C TRP A 73 -2.11 -1.41 -0.87
N LEU A 74 -1.79 -1.91 -2.04
CA LEU A 74 -2.29 -1.42 -3.32
C LEU A 74 -3.14 -2.52 -3.97
N ASP A 75 -4.44 -2.24 -4.11
CA ASP A 75 -5.39 -3.11 -4.79
C ASP A 75 -5.64 -2.54 -6.19
N GLU A 76 -5.09 -3.21 -7.19
CA GLU A 76 -5.06 -2.71 -8.55
C GLU A 76 -6.38 -2.88 -9.31
N GLY A 77 -6.80 -1.85 -10.02
CA GLY A 77 -7.86 -1.94 -11.02
C GLY A 77 -7.40 -2.81 -12.20
N ARG A 78 -8.13 -3.87 -12.52
CA ARG A 78 -7.79 -4.79 -13.62
C ARG A 78 -8.64 -4.57 -14.86
N LEU A 79 -9.84 -4.06 -14.68
CA LEU A 79 -10.79 -3.77 -15.78
C LEU A 79 -10.82 -2.28 -16.08
N ASP A 80 -10.75 -1.45 -15.05
CA ASP A 80 -10.89 0.00 -15.13
C ASP A 80 -9.71 0.69 -14.43
N ASP A 81 -9.49 1.97 -14.73
CA ASP A 81 -8.51 2.80 -14.04
C ASP A 81 -9.04 3.24 -12.65
N ASN A 82 -9.21 2.27 -11.77
CA ASN A 82 -9.78 2.45 -10.46
C ASN A 82 -9.12 1.49 -9.45
N SER A 83 -7.94 1.87 -8.99
CA SER A 83 -7.19 1.17 -7.94
C SER A 83 -7.50 1.74 -6.56
N THR A 84 -7.15 1.03 -5.50
CA THR A 84 -7.25 1.50 -4.12
C THR A 84 -5.88 1.42 -3.45
N LEU A 85 -5.44 2.54 -2.89
CA LEU A 85 -4.35 2.56 -1.92
C LEU A 85 -4.96 2.57 -0.53
N GLY A 86 -4.70 1.52 0.23
CA GLY A 86 -5.15 1.39 1.60
C GLY A 86 -4.00 1.46 2.60
N LEU A 87 -4.34 1.74 3.85
CA LEU A 87 -3.45 1.66 4.99
C LEU A 87 -4.18 1.12 6.21
N TYR A 88 -3.46 0.49 7.11
CA TYR A 88 -4.01 0.01 8.38
C TYR A 88 -2.99 0.15 9.52
N ALA A 89 -3.53 0.21 10.73
CA ALA A 89 -2.75 0.02 11.95
C ALA A 89 -3.63 -0.67 13.00
N ILE A 90 -3.02 -1.62 13.73
CA ILE A 90 -3.63 -2.33 14.87
C ILE A 90 -2.87 -1.91 16.11
N TYR A 91 -3.53 -1.36 17.11
CA TYR A 91 -2.87 -0.71 18.24
C TYR A 91 -3.74 -0.76 19.52
N ALA A 92 -3.15 -0.50 20.67
CA ALA A 92 -3.90 -0.31 21.91
C ALA A 92 -4.67 1.02 21.86
N PRO A 93 -5.95 1.09 22.25
CA PRO A 93 -6.82 2.28 22.07
C PRO A 93 -6.21 3.59 22.58
N GLU A 94 -5.48 3.55 23.69
CA GLU A 94 -4.77 4.69 24.29
C GLU A 94 -3.65 5.28 23.40
N ASN A 95 -3.22 4.56 22.37
CA ASN A 95 -2.19 4.99 21.43
C ASN A 95 -2.75 5.67 20.17
N LEU A 96 -4.06 5.88 20.05
CA LEU A 96 -4.72 6.42 18.87
C LEU A 96 -4.01 7.65 18.30
N ASP A 97 -3.84 8.69 19.10
CA ASP A 97 -3.28 9.95 18.61
C ASP A 97 -1.79 9.82 18.22
N LYS A 98 -1.04 8.99 18.96
CA LYS A 98 0.37 8.72 18.66
C LYS A 98 0.52 7.94 17.36
N VAL A 99 -0.32 6.93 17.13
CA VAL A 99 -0.32 6.14 15.88
C VAL A 99 -0.69 7.03 14.70
N ARG A 100 -1.75 7.82 14.80
CA ARG A 100 -2.16 8.76 13.75
C ARG A 100 -1.05 9.74 13.42
N ALA A 101 -0.43 10.34 14.43
CA ALA A 101 0.67 11.27 14.24
C ALA A 101 1.88 10.60 13.57
N ALA A 102 2.27 9.40 14.01
CA ALA A 102 3.39 8.66 13.44
C ALA A 102 3.15 8.25 11.99
N VAL A 103 1.96 7.71 11.67
CA VAL A 103 1.58 7.35 10.29
C VAL A 103 1.58 8.59 9.38
N SER A 104 0.98 9.71 9.85
CA SER A 104 0.95 10.95 9.08
C SER A 104 2.35 11.52 8.86
N ALA A 105 3.24 11.43 9.86
CA ALA A 105 4.62 11.88 9.73
C ALA A 105 5.41 11.08 8.70
N GLU A 106 5.25 9.75 8.66
CA GLU A 106 5.92 8.91 7.67
C GLU A 106 5.43 9.19 6.25
N ILE A 107 4.12 9.39 6.07
CA ILE A 107 3.56 9.80 4.78
C ILE A 107 4.13 11.16 4.34
N ALA A 108 4.13 12.14 5.23
CA ALA A 108 4.65 13.48 4.94
C ALA A 108 6.15 13.43 4.60
N LEU A 109 6.94 12.67 5.37
CA LEU A 109 8.37 12.49 5.12
C LEU A 109 8.64 11.84 3.76
N ALA A 110 7.88 10.81 3.40
CA ALA A 110 8.00 10.15 2.11
C ALA A 110 7.67 11.11 0.95
N LEU A 111 6.65 11.94 1.08
CA LEU A 111 6.27 12.93 0.07
C LEU A 111 7.30 14.07 -0.05
N GLU A 112 7.84 14.54 1.08
CA GLU A 112 8.82 15.64 1.12
C GLU A 112 10.19 15.18 0.62
N LYS A 113 10.75 14.15 1.25
CA LYS A 113 12.14 13.72 0.99
C LYS A 113 12.25 12.70 -0.15
N GLY A 114 11.18 11.95 -0.41
CA GLY A 114 11.21 10.83 -1.33
C GLY A 114 11.96 9.62 -0.76
N TYR A 115 12.21 8.66 -1.64
CA TYR A 115 12.96 7.43 -1.40
C TYR A 115 14.37 7.53 -1.94
N THR A 116 15.30 6.81 -1.33
CA THR A 116 16.69 6.70 -1.74
C THR A 116 16.87 5.60 -2.80
N GLY A 117 18.03 5.61 -3.48
CA GLY A 117 18.39 4.54 -4.42
C GLY A 117 18.42 3.16 -3.78
N GLU A 118 18.98 3.08 -2.56
CA GLU A 118 19.05 1.83 -1.81
C GLU A 118 17.67 1.26 -1.48
N GLU A 119 16.73 2.10 -1.03
CA GLU A 119 15.36 1.68 -0.74
C GLU A 119 14.64 1.17 -2.00
N VAL A 120 14.80 1.88 -3.12
CA VAL A 120 14.20 1.49 -4.41
C VAL A 120 14.78 0.16 -4.88
N ASP A 121 16.10 -0.02 -4.83
CA ASP A 121 16.74 -1.27 -5.27
C ASP A 121 16.40 -2.46 -4.37
N ASN A 122 16.29 -2.24 -3.06
CA ASN A 122 15.84 -3.27 -2.11
C ASN A 122 14.38 -3.66 -2.36
N ALA A 123 13.49 -2.70 -2.55
CA ALA A 123 12.07 -2.93 -2.83
C ALA A 123 11.87 -3.69 -4.15
N LYS A 124 12.57 -3.30 -5.23
CA LYS A 124 12.54 -4.00 -6.53
C LYS A 124 12.97 -5.45 -6.39
N ARG A 125 14.09 -5.70 -5.72
CA ARG A 125 14.61 -7.05 -5.50
C ARG A 125 13.61 -7.91 -4.75
N ALA A 126 13.06 -7.40 -3.65
CA ALA A 126 12.09 -8.11 -2.82
C ALA A 126 10.80 -8.40 -3.58
N LEU A 127 10.25 -7.43 -4.31
CA LEU A 127 9.07 -7.63 -5.16
C LEU A 127 9.28 -8.72 -6.21
N LEU A 128 10.43 -8.72 -6.89
CA LEU A 128 10.73 -9.71 -7.93
C LEU A 128 10.91 -11.10 -7.36
N GLU A 129 11.56 -11.25 -6.20
CA GLU A 129 11.71 -12.56 -5.54
C GLU A 129 10.36 -13.08 -5.01
N GLU A 130 9.53 -12.22 -4.46
CA GLU A 130 8.17 -12.57 -4.00
C GLU A 130 7.29 -13.04 -5.17
N ARG A 131 7.29 -12.32 -6.28
CA ARG A 131 6.58 -12.69 -7.51
C ARG A 131 7.09 -14.00 -8.12
N LYS A 132 8.40 -14.22 -8.06
CA LYS A 132 9.03 -15.48 -8.49
C LYS A 132 8.59 -16.65 -7.59
N SER A 133 8.61 -16.46 -6.28
CA SER A 133 8.20 -17.48 -5.30
C SER A 133 6.71 -17.80 -5.44
N ALA A 134 5.86 -16.77 -5.60
CA ALA A 134 4.42 -16.94 -5.81
C ALA A 134 4.09 -17.79 -7.05
N ARG A 135 4.89 -17.69 -8.11
CA ARG A 135 4.71 -18.52 -9.32
C ARG A 135 5.13 -20.00 -9.13
N ALA A 136 5.89 -20.30 -8.09
CA ALA A 136 6.24 -21.70 -7.77
C ALA A 136 5.14 -22.42 -6.98
N GLU A 137 4.16 -21.68 -6.46
CA GLU A 137 3.01 -22.24 -5.77
C GLU A 137 1.88 -22.57 -6.76
N ASP A 138 1.54 -23.85 -6.90
CA ASP A 138 0.56 -24.33 -7.90
C ASP A 138 -0.80 -23.63 -7.81
N SER A 139 -1.32 -23.42 -6.61
CA SER A 139 -2.60 -22.73 -6.39
C SER A 139 -2.56 -21.28 -6.83
N THR A 140 -1.48 -20.57 -6.54
CA THR A 140 -1.26 -19.17 -6.92
C THR A 140 -1.09 -19.06 -8.44
N LEU A 141 -0.33 -19.96 -9.04
CA LEU A 141 -0.15 -20.02 -10.48
C LEU A 141 -1.48 -20.29 -11.20
N ALA A 142 -2.23 -21.30 -10.74
CA ALA A 142 -3.54 -21.64 -11.32
C ALA A 142 -4.53 -20.47 -11.21
N GLY A 143 -4.65 -19.86 -10.04
CA GLY A 143 -5.49 -18.68 -9.82
C GLY A 143 -5.11 -17.50 -10.73
N SER A 144 -3.81 -17.27 -10.91
CA SER A 144 -3.31 -16.23 -11.81
C SER A 144 -3.64 -16.52 -13.27
N LEU A 145 -3.49 -17.78 -13.74
CA LEU A 145 -3.85 -18.19 -15.09
C LEU A 145 -5.35 -18.02 -15.35
N VAL A 146 -6.20 -18.44 -14.41
CA VAL A 146 -7.66 -18.24 -14.49
C VAL A 146 -8.01 -16.77 -14.58
N SER A 147 -7.38 -15.92 -13.75
CA SER A 147 -7.59 -14.47 -13.76
C SER A 147 -7.18 -13.85 -15.11
N GLN A 148 -6.04 -14.25 -15.68
CA GLN A 148 -5.60 -13.77 -16.99
C GLN A 148 -6.56 -14.21 -18.09
N ALA A 149 -7.02 -15.47 -18.08
CA ALA A 149 -7.99 -15.97 -19.04
C ALA A 149 -9.33 -15.21 -18.96
N PHE A 150 -9.84 -14.97 -17.75
CA PHE A 150 -11.06 -14.19 -17.53
C PHE A 150 -10.94 -12.76 -18.06
N LEU A 151 -9.77 -12.14 -17.91
CA LEU A 151 -9.50 -10.78 -18.38
C LEU A 151 -9.14 -10.72 -19.87
N GLY A 152 -9.14 -11.85 -20.60
CA GLY A 152 -8.72 -11.90 -22.00
C GLY A 152 -7.25 -11.56 -22.21
N ARG A 153 -6.40 -11.83 -21.22
CA ARG A 153 -4.97 -11.51 -21.21
C ARG A 153 -4.12 -12.77 -21.33
N THR A 154 -2.85 -12.58 -21.67
CA THR A 154 -1.85 -13.65 -21.71
C THR A 154 -0.90 -13.56 -20.53
N TRP A 155 -0.21 -14.66 -20.25
CA TRP A 155 0.83 -14.71 -19.22
C TRP A 155 2.01 -13.76 -19.48
N ALA A 156 2.20 -13.32 -20.72
CA ALA A 156 3.25 -12.37 -21.09
C ALA A 156 3.20 -11.09 -20.24
N LEU A 157 2.00 -10.63 -19.86
CA LEU A 157 1.81 -9.46 -19.01
C LEU A 157 2.55 -9.59 -17.66
N SER A 158 2.62 -10.79 -17.08
CA SER A 158 3.36 -11.02 -15.84
C SER A 158 4.85 -10.80 -16.01
N GLY A 159 5.43 -11.27 -17.12
CA GLY A 159 6.84 -11.05 -17.44
C GLY A 159 7.15 -9.60 -17.82
N ASP A 160 6.20 -8.93 -18.49
CA ASP A 160 6.32 -7.50 -18.81
C ASP A 160 6.36 -6.67 -17.52
N LEU A 161 5.50 -6.98 -16.55
CA LEU A 161 5.50 -6.31 -15.26
C LEU A 161 6.82 -6.55 -14.49
N ASP A 162 7.36 -7.77 -14.51
CA ASP A 162 8.67 -8.04 -13.86
C ASP A 162 9.79 -7.18 -14.47
N ARG A 163 9.83 -7.07 -15.82
CA ARG A 163 10.80 -6.21 -16.51
C ARG A 163 10.58 -4.74 -16.16
N ALA A 164 9.33 -4.30 -16.11
CA ALA A 164 8.99 -2.93 -15.76
C ALA A 164 9.41 -2.60 -14.31
N ILE A 165 9.13 -3.48 -13.32
CA ILE A 165 9.58 -3.31 -11.94
C ILE A 165 11.11 -3.23 -11.88
N ALA A 166 11.84 -4.14 -12.58
CA ALA A 166 13.29 -4.13 -12.61
C ALA A 166 13.89 -2.80 -13.12
N SER A 167 13.19 -2.13 -14.04
CA SER A 167 13.63 -0.87 -14.66
C SER A 167 13.24 0.40 -13.91
N VAL A 168 12.42 0.31 -12.84
CA VAL A 168 11.97 1.49 -12.08
C VAL A 168 13.18 2.26 -11.53
N THR A 169 13.21 3.57 -11.77
CA THR A 169 14.20 4.49 -11.21
C THR A 169 13.71 5.15 -9.93
N VAL A 170 14.62 5.76 -9.19
CA VAL A 170 14.30 6.53 -7.97
C VAL A 170 13.32 7.67 -8.30
N GLU A 171 13.56 8.36 -9.41
CA GLU A 171 12.74 9.49 -9.86
C GLU A 171 11.32 9.03 -10.18
N GLN A 172 11.18 7.87 -10.85
CA GLN A 172 9.88 7.30 -11.19
C GLN A 172 9.09 6.88 -9.95
N ALA A 173 9.72 6.19 -8.99
CA ALA A 173 9.08 5.80 -7.74
C ALA A 173 8.61 7.03 -6.95
N ASN A 174 9.46 8.05 -6.83
CA ASN A 174 9.12 9.29 -6.14
C ASN A 174 8.05 10.11 -6.87
N ALA A 175 8.06 10.12 -8.19
CA ALA A 175 7.05 10.81 -8.99
C ALA A 175 5.68 10.12 -8.86
N ALA A 176 5.64 8.78 -8.93
CA ALA A 176 4.42 8.00 -8.75
C ALA A 176 3.82 8.22 -7.35
N LEU A 177 4.64 8.16 -6.29
CA LEU A 177 4.20 8.44 -4.94
C LEU A 177 3.53 9.82 -4.85
N ARG A 178 4.20 10.88 -5.30
CA ARG A 178 3.67 12.26 -5.24
C ARG A 178 2.44 12.47 -6.12
N LYS A 179 2.35 11.76 -7.24
CA LYS A 179 1.20 11.84 -8.14
C LYS A 179 -0.05 11.24 -7.51
N TYR A 180 0.08 10.08 -6.90
CA TYR A 180 -1.06 9.28 -6.47
C TYR A 180 -1.39 9.39 -4.98
N LEU A 181 -0.41 9.53 -4.09
CA LEU A 181 -0.67 9.66 -2.67
C LEU A 181 -1.06 11.10 -2.31
N LYS A 182 -2.34 11.29 -2.03
CA LYS A 182 -2.94 12.57 -1.64
C LYS A 182 -3.54 12.43 -0.24
N PRO A 183 -2.79 12.76 0.82
CA PRO A 183 -3.28 12.59 2.20
C PRO A 183 -4.61 13.30 2.48
N ALA A 184 -4.90 14.39 1.76
CA ALA A 184 -6.15 15.12 1.89
C ALA A 184 -7.38 14.33 1.39
N ASP A 185 -7.19 13.34 0.52
CA ASP A 185 -8.26 12.53 -0.06
C ASP A 185 -8.48 11.21 0.72
N LEU A 186 -7.73 11.00 1.80
CA LEU A 186 -7.78 9.77 2.56
C LEU A 186 -9.05 9.69 3.41
N ALA A 187 -9.90 8.70 3.16
CA ALA A 187 -10.96 8.31 4.07
C ALA A 187 -10.37 7.45 5.19
N THR A 188 -10.73 7.73 6.44
CA THR A 188 -10.17 7.04 7.61
C THR A 188 -11.28 6.57 8.54
N PHE A 189 -11.22 5.31 8.94
CA PHE A 189 -12.12 4.68 9.89
C PHE A 189 -11.29 4.19 11.09
N LEU A 190 -11.80 4.49 12.27
CA LEU A 190 -11.21 4.15 13.56
C LEU A 190 -12.21 3.28 14.31
N ALA A 191 -11.82 2.10 14.74
CA ALA A 191 -12.66 1.26 15.57
C ALA A 191 -11.88 0.84 16.83
N GLY A 192 -12.44 1.04 17.99
CA GLY A 192 -11.77 0.76 19.27
C GLY A 192 -12.60 1.13 20.48
N ASP A 193 -12.12 0.80 21.66
CA ASP A 193 -12.66 1.24 22.95
C ASP A 193 -11.95 2.54 23.38
N PHE A 194 -12.46 3.66 22.86
CA PHE A 194 -11.86 4.98 23.07
C PHE A 194 -12.48 5.77 24.22
N ALA A 195 -13.55 5.23 24.82
CA ALA A 195 -14.27 5.89 25.91
C ALA A 195 -13.63 5.65 27.28
N LYS A 196 -12.58 4.83 27.38
CA LYS A 196 -11.85 4.54 28.62
C LYS A 196 -10.83 5.57 28.94
#